data_355e92490bc3022b194241e275f32607
#
_entry.id   355e92490bc3022b194241e275f32607
#
_cell.length_a   1.000
_cell.length_b   1.000
_cell.length_c   1.000
_cell.angle_alpha   90.00
_cell.angle_beta   90.00
_cell.angle_gamma   90.00
#
_symmetry.space_group_name_H-M   'P 1'
#
loop_
_entity.id
_entity.type
_entity.pdbx_description
1 polymer ?
#
loop_
_entity_poly.entity_id
_entity_poly.type
_entity_poly.pdbx_seq_one_letter_code
_entity_poly.pdbx_strand_id
1 'polypeptide(L)'
;MRIIVDTNIVFSALLNSNSRISRLLLDSRDIFKFYSCKYLQKEIHRHREKICKYSGLNNYDLSELIALVESRIFFLEEELLPATVIAEAKEWVKDVDLDDFAFVAVANHLDAWLWTGDKELITGLQSKGYHRIISTADLWDIQLSKY
;
A
#
# COMPACT_ATOMS: atom_id res chain seq x y z
N MET A 1 -3.79 3.19 14.42
CA MET A 1 -4.33 2.22 13.46
C MET A 1 -3.26 1.84 12.45
N ARG A 2 -3.00 0.56 12.26
CA ARG A 2 -1.97 0.05 11.34
C ARG A 2 -2.57 -0.21 9.98
N ILE A 3 -1.97 0.37 8.96
CA ILE A 3 -2.44 0.28 7.57
C ILE A 3 -1.32 -0.22 6.69
N ILE A 4 -1.59 -1.26 5.92
CA ILE A 4 -0.65 -1.75 4.90
C ILE A 4 -1.00 -1.10 3.58
N VAL A 5 -0.01 -0.45 2.97
CA VAL A 5 -0.18 0.31 1.73
C VAL A 5 0.24 -0.56 0.56
N ASP A 6 -0.69 -0.78 -0.37
CA ASP A 6 -0.44 -1.50 -1.62
C ASP A 6 0.26 -0.60 -2.64
N THR A 7 0.91 -1.21 -3.62
CA THR A 7 1.67 -0.51 -4.66
C THR A 7 0.82 0.51 -5.42
N ASN A 8 -0.40 0.15 -5.82
CA ASN A 8 -1.25 1.05 -6.59
C ASN A 8 -1.70 2.29 -5.81
N ILE A 9 -1.75 2.20 -4.49
CA ILE A 9 -2.02 3.37 -3.62
C ILE A 9 -0.87 4.37 -3.73
N VAL A 10 0.36 3.89 -3.61
CA VAL A 10 1.54 4.75 -3.74
C VAL A 10 1.64 5.32 -5.16
N PHE A 11 1.40 4.52 -6.18
CA PHE A 11 1.38 5.00 -7.57
C PHE A 11 0.36 6.13 -7.75
N SER A 12 -0.83 5.98 -7.21
CA SER A 12 -1.85 7.04 -7.26
C SER A 12 -1.38 8.32 -6.59
N ALA A 13 -0.71 8.23 -5.44
CA ALA A 13 -0.17 9.38 -4.74
C ALA A 13 0.92 10.07 -5.57
N LEU A 14 1.79 9.30 -6.22
CA LEU A 14 2.87 9.85 -7.05
C LEU A 14 2.36 10.48 -8.34
N LEU A 15 1.28 9.93 -8.92
CA LEU A 15 0.68 10.46 -10.14
C LEU A 15 -0.14 11.72 -9.90
N ASN A 16 -0.71 11.89 -8.71
CA ASN A 16 -1.48 13.06 -8.34
C ASN A 16 -1.27 13.40 -6.86
N SER A 17 -0.33 14.31 -6.61
CA SER A 17 0.05 14.74 -5.24
C SER A 17 -1.03 15.53 -4.51
N ASN A 18 -2.09 15.95 -5.20
CA ASN A 18 -3.22 16.67 -4.61
C ASN A 18 -4.42 15.77 -4.31
N SER A 19 -4.33 14.48 -4.57
CA SER A 19 -5.41 13.52 -4.33
C SER A 19 -5.64 13.26 -2.83
N ARG A 20 -6.81 12.69 -2.51
CA ARG A 20 -7.10 12.23 -1.14
C ARG A 20 -6.10 11.18 -0.67
N ILE A 21 -5.68 10.29 -1.56
CA ILE A 21 -4.68 9.27 -1.27
C ILE A 21 -3.37 9.93 -0.83
N SER A 22 -2.90 10.90 -1.58
CA SER A 22 -1.68 11.63 -1.25
C SER A 22 -1.78 12.35 0.10
N ARG A 23 -2.90 13.02 0.34
CA ARG A 23 -3.15 13.70 1.63
C ARG A 23 -3.17 12.73 2.80
N LEU A 24 -3.81 11.56 2.63
CA LEU A 24 -3.80 10.53 3.65
C LEU A 24 -2.39 10.06 3.98
N LEU A 25 -1.58 9.78 2.97
CA LEU A 25 -0.20 9.33 3.18
C LEU A 25 0.68 10.40 3.83
N LEU A 26 0.52 11.65 3.45
CA LEU A 26 1.42 12.71 3.89
C LEU A 26 0.99 13.40 5.19
N ASP A 27 -0.31 13.52 5.43
CA ASP A 27 -0.83 14.39 6.49
C ASP A 27 -1.56 13.68 7.62
N SER A 28 -1.68 12.35 7.60
CA SER A 28 -2.46 11.60 8.60
C SER A 28 -1.64 10.74 9.56
N ARG A 29 -0.35 11.01 9.67
CA ARG A 29 0.57 10.19 10.49
C ARG A 29 0.23 10.13 11.98
N ASP A 30 -0.53 11.09 12.47
CA ASP A 30 -0.98 11.10 13.87
C ASP A 30 -2.13 10.11 14.11
N ILE A 31 -2.80 9.68 13.06
CA ILE A 31 -3.95 8.79 13.11
C ILE A 31 -3.59 7.40 12.63
N PHE A 32 -2.86 7.31 11.53
CA PHE A 32 -2.48 6.06 10.89
C PHE A 32 -0.99 5.83 10.94
N LYS A 33 -0.60 4.56 11.16
CA LYS A 33 0.77 4.10 10.96
C LYS A 33 0.80 3.27 9.71
N PHE A 34 1.54 3.74 8.72
CA PHE A 34 1.63 3.06 7.42
C PHE A 34 2.81 2.11 7.37
N TYR A 35 2.55 0.91 6.87
CA TYR A 35 3.53 -0.15 6.67
C TYR A 35 3.40 -0.70 5.26
N SER A 36 4.46 -1.25 4.74
CA SER A 36 4.43 -2.02 3.50
C SER A 36 5.61 -2.99 3.45
N CYS A 37 5.82 -3.61 2.32
CA CYS A 37 6.90 -4.56 2.09
C CYS A 37 7.96 -3.96 1.16
N LYS A 38 9.15 -4.52 1.18
CA LYS A 38 10.25 -4.12 0.29
C LYS A 38 9.91 -4.28 -1.18
N TYR A 39 9.03 -5.20 -1.51
CA TYR A 39 8.54 -5.41 -2.87
C TYR A 39 7.91 -4.14 -3.46
N LEU A 40 7.22 -3.34 -2.65
CA LEU A 40 6.66 -2.06 -3.09
C LEU A 40 7.75 -1.12 -3.60
N GLN A 41 8.87 -1.01 -2.89
CA GLN A 41 9.99 -0.17 -3.31
C GLN A 41 10.60 -0.65 -4.63
N LYS A 42 10.69 -1.96 -4.82
CA LYS A 42 11.17 -2.54 -6.08
C LYS A 42 10.23 -2.20 -7.24
N GLU A 43 8.92 -2.23 -7.00
CA GLU A 43 7.94 -1.87 -8.02
C GLU A 43 7.99 -0.40 -8.40
N ILE A 44 8.13 0.50 -7.42
CA ILE A 44 8.31 1.93 -7.69
C ILE A 44 9.54 2.16 -8.57
N HIS A 45 10.66 1.52 -8.24
CA HIS A 45 11.90 1.65 -8.99
C HIS A 45 11.76 1.10 -10.41
N ARG A 46 11.11 -0.06 -10.55
CA ARG A 46 10.87 -0.71 -11.86
C ARG A 46 10.03 0.16 -12.79
N HIS A 47 9.04 0.86 -12.24
CA HIS A 47 8.10 1.66 -13.02
C HIS A 47 8.38 3.16 -12.97
N ARG A 48 9.58 3.56 -12.52
CA ARG A 48 9.95 4.95 -12.35
C ARG A 48 9.77 5.80 -13.62
N GLU A 49 10.20 5.31 -14.76
CA GLU A 49 10.09 6.05 -16.02
C GLU A 49 8.62 6.33 -16.38
N LYS A 50 7.77 5.34 -16.20
CA LYS A 50 6.33 5.47 -16.44
C LYS A 50 5.69 6.47 -15.48
N ILE A 51 6.05 6.40 -14.20
CA ILE A 51 5.57 7.36 -13.19
C ILE A 51 6.02 8.77 -13.54
N CYS A 52 7.26 8.96 -13.92
CA CYS A 52 7.81 10.25 -14.35
C CYS A 52 7.00 10.83 -15.51
N LYS A 53 6.74 10.01 -16.53
CA LYS A 53 5.99 10.41 -17.71
C LYS A 53 4.55 10.85 -17.37
N TYR A 54 3.83 10.05 -16.59
CA TYR A 54 2.41 10.30 -16.32
C TYR A 54 2.17 11.31 -15.19
N SER A 55 3.14 11.49 -14.29
CA SER A 55 3.04 12.52 -13.24
C SER A 55 3.32 13.92 -13.76
N GLY A 56 4.05 14.03 -14.86
CA GLY A 56 4.52 15.32 -15.37
C GLY A 56 5.67 15.91 -14.58
N LEU A 57 6.19 15.21 -13.57
CA LEU A 57 7.31 15.67 -12.77
C LEU A 57 8.64 15.36 -13.46
N ASN A 58 9.64 16.22 -13.26
CA ASN A 58 11.00 15.90 -13.66
C ASN A 58 11.62 14.87 -12.69
N ASN A 59 12.79 14.33 -13.06
CA ASN A 59 13.44 13.29 -12.25
C ASN A 59 13.77 13.76 -10.83
N TYR A 60 14.19 15.00 -10.67
CA TYR A 60 14.53 15.55 -9.36
C TYR A 60 13.30 15.65 -8.45
N ASP A 61 12.22 16.25 -8.95
CA ASP A 61 10.99 16.42 -8.18
C ASP A 61 10.33 15.08 -7.87
N LEU A 62 10.38 14.13 -8.80
CA LEU A 62 9.87 12.78 -8.56
C LEU A 62 10.69 12.07 -7.47
N SER A 63 12.01 12.20 -7.49
CA SER A 63 12.88 11.61 -6.45
C SER A 63 12.54 12.18 -5.07
N GLU A 64 12.29 13.48 -4.97
CA GLU A 64 11.91 14.12 -3.72
C GLU A 64 10.54 13.65 -3.23
N LEU A 65 9.57 13.53 -4.14
CA LEU A 65 8.23 13.05 -3.78
C LEU A 65 8.27 11.59 -3.33
N ILE A 66 9.00 10.74 -4.03
CA ILE A 66 9.17 9.34 -3.64
C ILE A 66 9.80 9.26 -2.24
N ALA A 67 10.86 10.02 -1.98
CA ALA A 67 11.51 10.04 -0.68
C ALA A 67 10.56 10.50 0.43
N LEU A 68 9.74 11.50 0.16
CA LEU A 68 8.75 11.98 1.11
C LEU A 68 7.69 10.92 1.41
N VAL A 69 7.14 10.28 0.39
CA VAL A 69 6.14 9.21 0.56
C VAL A 69 6.74 8.02 1.30
N GLU A 70 7.94 7.58 0.91
CA GLU A 70 8.61 6.47 1.58
C GLU A 70 8.94 6.79 3.04
N SER A 71 9.20 8.06 3.38
CA SER A 71 9.44 8.47 4.76
C SER A 71 8.22 8.31 5.68
N ARG A 72 7.03 8.16 5.10
CA ARG A 72 5.77 7.95 5.83
C ARG A 72 5.41 6.47 6.03
N ILE A 73 6.19 5.57 5.46
CA ILE A 73 5.89 4.14 5.43
C ILE A 73 7.04 3.37 6.06
N PHE A 74 6.74 2.43 6.96
CA PHE A 74 7.69 1.46 7.46
C PHE A 74 7.69 0.24 6.55
N PHE A 75 8.87 -0.10 6.01
CA PHE A 75 9.01 -1.22 5.09
C PHE A 75 9.56 -2.45 5.81
N LEU A 76 8.85 -3.58 5.70
CA LEU A 76 9.31 -4.88 6.18
C LEU A 76 9.88 -5.68 5.04
N GLU A 77 10.87 -6.50 5.33
CA GLU A 77 11.36 -7.50 4.39
C GLU A 77 10.44 -8.71 4.44
N GLU A 78 9.54 -8.83 3.48
CA GLU A 78 8.53 -9.88 3.44
C GLU A 78 9.12 -11.28 3.43
N GLU A 79 10.32 -11.44 2.88
CA GLU A 79 11.01 -12.75 2.84
C GLU A 79 11.50 -13.21 4.21
N LEU A 80 11.63 -12.29 5.17
CA LEU A 80 12.04 -12.60 6.54
C LEU A 80 10.88 -12.91 7.48
N LEU A 81 9.64 -12.80 7.00
CA LEU A 81 8.47 -13.17 7.79
C LEU A 81 8.46 -14.69 8.05
N PRO A 82 7.78 -15.15 9.12
CA PRO A 82 7.65 -16.59 9.36
C PRO A 82 7.12 -17.35 8.15
N ALA A 83 7.66 -18.52 7.89
CA ALA A 83 7.27 -19.34 6.73
C ALA A 83 5.76 -19.65 6.72
N THR A 84 5.17 -19.83 7.89
CA THR A 84 3.72 -20.06 8.02
C THR A 84 2.90 -18.86 7.57
N VAL A 85 3.34 -17.65 7.90
CA VAL A 85 2.68 -16.39 7.50
C VAL A 85 2.76 -16.23 5.98
N ILE A 86 3.92 -16.50 5.39
CA ILE A 86 4.11 -16.44 3.94
C ILE A 86 3.21 -17.46 3.22
N ALA A 87 3.19 -18.70 3.69
CA ALA A 87 2.38 -19.76 3.11
C ALA A 87 0.88 -19.45 3.16
N GLU A 88 0.38 -18.94 4.28
CA GLU A 88 -0.99 -18.51 4.43
C GLU A 88 -1.35 -17.37 3.47
N ALA A 89 -0.47 -16.38 3.38
CA ALA A 89 -0.69 -15.25 2.48
C ALA A 89 -0.77 -15.70 1.01
N LYS A 90 0.09 -16.61 0.60
CA LYS A 90 0.07 -17.18 -0.76
C LYS A 90 -1.23 -17.92 -1.03
N GLU A 91 -1.76 -18.62 -0.05
CA GLU A 91 -3.05 -19.30 -0.18
C GLU A 91 -4.19 -18.31 -0.39
N TRP A 92 -4.19 -17.17 0.31
CA TRP A 92 -5.20 -16.13 0.13
C TRP A 92 -5.23 -15.56 -1.29
N VAL A 93 -4.08 -15.43 -1.96
CA VAL A 93 -3.95 -14.73 -3.26
C VAL A 93 -3.74 -15.65 -4.46
N LYS A 94 -3.65 -16.96 -4.27
CA LYS A 94 -3.28 -17.91 -5.34
C LYS A 94 -4.19 -17.84 -6.58
N ASP A 95 -5.46 -17.49 -6.41
CA ASP A 95 -6.44 -17.42 -7.50
C ASP A 95 -6.57 -16.01 -8.09
N VAL A 96 -5.81 -15.06 -7.59
CA VAL A 96 -5.86 -13.65 -8.03
C VAL A 96 -4.51 -13.29 -8.68
N ASP A 97 -3.56 -12.93 -7.86
CA ASP A 97 -2.18 -12.63 -8.27
C ASP A 97 -1.24 -13.03 -7.14
N LEU A 98 -0.39 -14.02 -7.41
CA LEU A 98 0.53 -14.53 -6.41
C LEU A 98 1.52 -13.47 -5.93
N ASP A 99 1.86 -12.49 -6.78
CA ASP A 99 2.77 -11.40 -6.41
C ASP A 99 2.23 -10.52 -5.28
N ASP A 100 0.90 -10.51 -5.08
CA ASP A 100 0.26 -9.75 -4.00
C ASP A 100 0.43 -10.40 -2.62
N PHE A 101 1.03 -11.60 -2.53
CA PHE A 101 1.18 -12.30 -1.25
C PHE A 101 1.92 -11.45 -0.21
N ALA A 102 2.90 -10.66 -0.63
CA ALA A 102 3.73 -9.87 0.28
C ALA A 102 2.91 -8.88 1.09
N PHE A 103 1.95 -8.20 0.47
CA PHE A 103 1.07 -7.24 1.15
C PHE A 103 0.15 -7.92 2.15
N VAL A 104 -0.43 -9.05 1.77
CA VAL A 104 -1.30 -9.83 2.66
C VAL A 104 -0.50 -10.43 3.81
N ALA A 105 0.72 -10.90 3.54
CA ALA A 105 1.60 -11.43 4.58
C ALA A 105 1.95 -10.39 5.65
N VAL A 106 2.31 -9.18 5.22
CA VAL A 106 2.61 -8.09 6.16
C VAL A 106 1.36 -7.69 6.94
N ALA A 107 0.19 -7.61 6.27
CA ALA A 107 -1.08 -7.29 6.93
C ALA A 107 -1.43 -8.31 8.01
N ASN A 108 -1.30 -9.59 7.72
CA ASN A 108 -1.58 -10.66 8.68
C ASN A 108 -0.58 -10.68 9.83
N HIS A 109 0.70 -10.50 9.52
CA HIS A 109 1.77 -10.49 10.53
C HIS A 109 1.60 -9.35 11.55
N LEU A 110 1.22 -8.18 11.08
CA LEU A 110 1.05 -6.98 11.91
C LEU A 110 -0.38 -6.82 12.45
N ASP A 111 -1.28 -7.71 12.10
CA ASP A 111 -2.69 -7.59 12.45
C ASP A 111 -3.26 -6.24 12.00
N ALA A 112 -3.02 -5.91 10.73
CA ALA A 112 -3.27 -4.59 10.16
C ALA A 112 -4.32 -4.65 9.03
N TRP A 113 -4.81 -3.49 8.62
CA TRP A 113 -5.76 -3.34 7.52
C TRP A 113 -5.02 -3.15 6.21
N LEU A 114 -5.45 -3.85 5.17
CA LEU A 114 -4.90 -3.71 3.82
C LEU A 114 -5.63 -2.60 3.07
N TRP A 115 -4.90 -1.57 2.70
CA TRP A 115 -5.40 -0.45 1.90
C TRP A 115 -4.98 -0.66 0.45
N THR A 116 -5.94 -1.02 -0.39
CA THR A 116 -5.74 -1.27 -1.80
C THR A 116 -6.89 -0.72 -2.63
N GLY A 117 -6.60 -0.34 -3.86
CA GLY A 117 -7.60 0.02 -4.86
C GLY A 117 -7.79 -1.06 -5.94
N ASP A 118 -7.10 -2.18 -5.82
CA ASP A 118 -7.18 -3.29 -6.78
C ASP A 118 -8.49 -4.08 -6.58
N LYS A 119 -9.43 -3.87 -7.49
CA LYS A 119 -10.77 -4.49 -7.40
C LYS A 119 -10.73 -6.01 -7.49
N GLU A 120 -9.83 -6.57 -8.31
CA GLU A 120 -9.69 -8.02 -8.43
C GLU A 120 -9.17 -8.63 -7.13
N LEU A 121 -8.18 -8.00 -6.52
CA LEU A 121 -7.64 -8.42 -5.24
C LEU A 121 -8.71 -8.35 -4.14
N ILE A 122 -9.43 -7.25 -4.06
CA ILE A 122 -10.50 -7.04 -3.08
C ILE A 122 -11.57 -8.14 -3.24
N THR A 123 -12.06 -8.33 -4.45
CA THR A 123 -13.10 -9.32 -4.73
C THR A 123 -12.63 -10.73 -4.41
N GLY A 124 -11.41 -11.08 -4.83
CA GLY A 124 -10.84 -12.40 -4.58
C GLY A 124 -10.65 -12.69 -3.10
N LEU A 125 -10.14 -11.73 -2.33
CA LEU A 125 -9.96 -11.89 -0.89
C LEU A 125 -11.30 -11.95 -0.15
N GLN A 126 -12.23 -11.08 -0.48
CA GLN A 126 -13.55 -11.05 0.16
C GLN A 126 -14.34 -12.33 -0.11
N SER A 127 -14.23 -12.90 -1.30
CA SER A 127 -14.89 -14.16 -1.64
C SER A 127 -14.42 -15.34 -0.77
N LYS A 128 -13.21 -15.25 -0.22
CA LYS A 128 -12.63 -16.25 0.70
C LYS A 128 -12.82 -15.91 2.17
N GLY A 129 -13.53 -14.82 2.47
CA GLY A 129 -13.80 -14.40 3.85
C GLY A 129 -12.73 -13.52 4.48
N TYR A 130 -11.83 -12.95 3.68
CA TYR A 130 -10.84 -11.99 4.18
C TYR A 130 -11.51 -10.63 4.44
N HIS A 131 -11.43 -10.13 5.67
CA HIS A 131 -12.19 -8.94 6.10
C HIS A 131 -11.32 -7.71 6.37
N ARG A 132 -10.00 -7.83 6.37
CA ARG A 132 -9.10 -6.75 6.76
C ARG A 132 -8.73 -5.83 5.61
N ILE A 133 -9.72 -5.45 4.81
CA ILE A 133 -9.56 -4.52 3.69
C ILE A 133 -10.22 -3.21 4.06
N ILE A 134 -9.53 -2.10 3.77
CA ILE A 134 -10.05 -0.76 4.03
C ILE A 134 -9.90 0.09 2.77
N SER A 135 -10.91 0.90 2.50
CA SER A 135 -10.95 1.77 1.33
C SER A 135 -10.38 3.15 1.63
N THR A 136 -10.04 3.89 0.58
CA THR A 136 -9.67 5.31 0.69
C THR A 136 -10.79 6.12 1.32
N ALA A 137 -12.05 5.84 0.95
CA ALA A 137 -13.20 6.54 1.52
C ALA A 137 -13.31 6.32 3.03
N ASP A 138 -13.11 5.07 3.48
CA ASP A 138 -13.15 4.74 4.91
C ASP A 138 -12.06 5.47 5.69
N LEU A 139 -10.84 5.48 5.17
CA LEU A 139 -9.72 6.18 5.81
C LEU A 139 -9.96 7.69 5.85
N TRP A 140 -10.53 8.22 4.78
CA TRP A 140 -10.86 9.65 4.70
C TRP A 140 -11.89 10.03 5.76
N ASP A 141 -12.94 9.23 5.91
CA ASP A 141 -13.97 9.45 6.93
C ASP A 141 -13.40 9.36 8.35
N ILE A 142 -12.51 8.40 8.60
CA ILE A 142 -11.84 8.29 9.90
C ILE A 142 -10.99 9.54 10.17
N GLN A 143 -10.26 10.01 9.18
CA GLN A 143 -9.44 11.23 9.32
C GLN A 143 -10.31 12.44 9.64
N LEU A 144 -11.41 12.63 8.91
CA LEU A 144 -12.32 13.75 9.15
C LEU A 144 -12.95 13.72 10.54
N SER A 145 -13.24 12.53 11.06
CA SER A 145 -13.83 12.37 12.39
C SER A 145 -12.90 12.74 13.54
N LYS A 146 -11.57 12.84 13.29
CA LYS A 146 -10.56 13.18 14.28
C LYS A 146 -10.30 14.69 14.38
N TYR A 147 -10.81 15.46 13.44
CA TYR A 147 -10.72 16.90 13.40
C TYR A 147 -12.14 17.50 13.39
#